data_82d7e4c181ed6abe9d1e15b3dc522630
#
_entry.id   82d7e4c181ed6abe9d1e15b3dc522630
#
_cell.length_a   1.000
_cell.length_b   1.000
_cell.length_c   1.000
_cell.angle_alpha   90.00
_cell.angle_beta   90.00
_cell.angle_gamma   90.00
#
_symmetry.space_group_name_H-M   'P 1'
#
loop_
_entity.id
_entity.type
_entity.pdbx_description
1 polymer ?
#
loop_
_entity_poly.entity_id
_entity_poly.type
_entity_poly.pdbx_seq_one_letter_code
_entity_poly.pdbx_strand_id
1 'polypeptide(L)'
;MKTLETIDTPIGSYAPDFELPGIDGQVHHLSRYLEKFSAIGVISMCNYCPYVGQYVERLKLIQQEFGSQGFTLVGMNGSNANQDLMESFESMKAFALERELNFPYLWDSTQDVTRSFGATKTPTVFLIDKDGVVRYRGQIDDRSENPASVQVQYLRNAIAALFNNQEIEITETEAVGTPLVWRT
;
A
#
# COMPACT_ATOMS: atom_id res chain seq x y z
N MET A 1 22.75 -6.66 24.70
CA MET A 1 22.05 -7.13 23.50
C MET A 1 20.79 -6.30 23.33
N LYS A 2 20.81 -5.32 22.44
CA LYS A 2 19.59 -4.56 22.13
C LYS A 2 18.68 -5.46 21.32
N THR A 3 17.59 -5.90 21.91
CA THR A 3 16.47 -6.47 21.18
C THR A 3 16.04 -5.42 20.17
N LEU A 4 16.17 -5.70 18.87
CA LEU A 4 15.53 -4.93 17.83
C LEU A 4 14.02 -5.07 18.09
N GLU A 5 13.42 -4.01 18.63
CA GLU A 5 11.97 -3.94 18.70
C GLU A 5 11.48 -4.07 17.26
N THR A 6 10.74 -5.10 16.99
CA THR A 6 10.02 -5.27 15.72
C THR A 6 8.99 -4.15 15.68
N ILE A 7 9.29 -3.11 14.91
CA ILE A 7 8.31 -2.07 14.61
C ILE A 7 7.26 -2.76 13.74
N ASP A 8 6.03 -2.77 14.22
CA ASP A 8 4.91 -3.38 13.51
C ASP A 8 3.65 -2.52 13.77
N THR A 9 2.72 -2.62 12.83
CA THR A 9 1.43 -1.92 12.93
C THR A 9 0.32 -2.96 12.92
N PRO A 10 -0.06 -3.49 14.09
CA PRO A 10 -1.09 -4.50 14.18
C PRO A 10 -2.47 -3.94 13.83
N ILE A 11 -3.40 -4.85 13.49
CA ILE A 11 -4.79 -4.51 13.28
C ILE A 11 -5.38 -3.86 14.55
N GLY A 12 -6.12 -2.79 14.37
CA GLY A 12 -6.73 -2.02 15.46
C GLY A 12 -5.83 -0.93 16.05
N SER A 13 -4.57 -0.84 15.63
CA SER A 13 -3.69 0.26 16.01
C SER A 13 -3.79 1.43 15.04
N TYR A 14 -3.35 2.61 15.50
CA TYR A 14 -3.21 3.76 14.61
C TYR A 14 -2.12 3.50 13.58
N ALA A 15 -2.40 3.88 12.32
CA ALA A 15 -1.42 3.84 11.26
C ALA A 15 -0.24 4.78 11.57
N PRO A 16 1.00 4.41 11.20
CA PRO A 16 2.12 5.32 11.28
C PRO A 16 1.86 6.58 10.47
N ASP A 17 2.15 7.73 11.07
CA ASP A 17 2.10 9.00 10.34
C ASP A 17 3.20 9.01 9.26
N PHE A 18 2.97 9.76 8.19
CA PHE A 18 3.99 9.94 7.17
C PHE A 18 3.95 11.34 6.56
N GLU A 19 5.11 11.75 6.12
CA GLU A 19 5.36 12.94 5.33
C GLU A 19 6.34 12.55 4.23
N LEU A 20 5.83 12.28 3.03
CA LEU A 20 6.62 11.71 1.93
C LEU A 20 6.42 12.49 0.64
N PRO A 21 7.49 12.66 -0.17
CA PRO A 21 7.37 13.26 -1.48
C PRO A 21 6.66 12.33 -2.45
N GLY A 22 5.73 12.89 -3.21
CA GLY A 22 5.06 12.20 -4.30
C GLY A 22 5.71 12.49 -5.65
N ILE A 23 5.42 11.64 -6.63
CA ILE A 23 5.88 11.85 -8.02
C ILE A 23 5.27 13.10 -8.67
N ASP A 24 4.22 13.66 -8.08
CA ASP A 24 3.58 14.91 -8.48
C ASP A 24 4.35 16.17 -8.03
N GLY A 25 5.48 16.00 -7.34
CA GLY A 25 6.27 17.09 -6.78
C GLY A 25 5.73 17.69 -5.50
N GLN A 26 4.68 17.10 -4.92
CA GLN A 26 4.09 17.54 -3.66
C GLN A 26 4.54 16.65 -2.51
N VAL A 27 4.49 17.20 -1.29
CA VAL A 27 4.66 16.41 -0.06
C VAL A 27 3.29 15.96 0.42
N HIS A 28 3.17 14.67 0.68
CA HIS A 28 1.92 14.02 1.10
C HIS A 28 1.98 13.65 2.58
N HIS A 29 0.91 13.96 3.31
CA HIS A 29 0.80 13.69 4.75
C HIS A 29 -0.41 12.80 5.01
N LEU A 30 -0.27 11.80 5.87
CA LEU A 30 -1.39 10.94 6.25
C LEU A 30 -2.54 11.76 6.84
N SER A 31 -2.25 12.73 7.71
CA SER A 31 -3.28 13.60 8.33
C SER A 31 -4.17 14.29 7.32
N ARG A 32 -3.61 14.75 6.20
CA ARG A 32 -4.39 15.40 5.14
C ARG A 32 -5.27 14.43 4.38
N TYR A 33 -4.80 13.20 4.19
CA TYR A 33 -5.63 12.14 3.61
C TYR A 33 -6.81 11.80 4.50
N LEU A 34 -6.60 11.74 5.83
CA LEU A 34 -7.66 11.46 6.80
C LEU A 34 -8.73 12.55 6.86
N GLU A 35 -8.36 13.81 6.59
CA GLU A 35 -9.32 14.91 6.48
C GLU A 35 -10.19 14.81 5.22
N LYS A 36 -9.66 14.24 4.16
CA LYS A 36 -10.26 14.26 2.83
C LYS A 36 -11.01 12.97 2.48
N PHE A 37 -10.55 11.82 2.98
CA PHE A 37 -11.07 10.51 2.60
C PHE A 37 -11.66 9.77 3.79
N SER A 38 -12.64 8.92 3.52
CA SER A 38 -13.27 8.05 4.53
C SER A 38 -12.50 6.76 4.78
N ALA A 39 -11.69 6.34 3.82
CA ALA A 39 -10.77 5.23 3.96
C ALA A 39 -9.58 5.38 2.99
N ILE A 40 -8.43 4.84 3.39
CA ILE A 40 -7.18 4.92 2.64
C ILE A 40 -6.56 3.54 2.59
N GLY A 41 -6.16 3.09 1.40
CA GLY A 41 -5.36 1.88 1.22
C GLY A 41 -3.92 2.24 0.90
N VAL A 42 -3.02 2.13 1.88
CA VAL A 42 -1.58 2.31 1.66
C VAL A 42 -0.99 1.01 1.16
N ILE A 43 -0.28 1.07 0.04
CA ILE A 43 0.32 -0.12 -0.58
C ILE A 43 1.83 0.05 -0.60
N SER A 44 2.53 -0.83 0.12
CA SER A 44 3.96 -0.98 -0.05
C SER A 44 4.21 -1.67 -1.39
N MET A 45 4.83 -0.97 -2.32
CA MET A 45 5.04 -1.44 -3.70
C MET A 45 6.38 -0.98 -4.25
N CYS A 46 6.76 -1.53 -5.38
CA CYS A 46 7.98 -1.21 -6.12
C CYS A 46 7.66 -1.07 -7.60
N ASN A 47 8.58 -0.56 -8.39
CA ASN A 47 8.31 -0.26 -9.80
C ASN A 47 8.22 -1.52 -10.66
N TYR A 48 9.20 -2.41 -10.57
CA TYR A 48 9.35 -3.55 -11.49
C TYR A 48 9.35 -4.90 -10.79
N CYS A 49 8.80 -4.97 -9.58
CA CYS A 49 8.61 -6.23 -8.89
C CYS A 49 7.52 -7.06 -9.57
N PRO A 50 7.75 -8.34 -9.85
CA PRO A 50 6.81 -9.16 -10.61
C PRO A 50 5.41 -9.22 -10.01
N TYR A 51 5.31 -9.39 -8.69
CA TYR A 51 4.03 -9.43 -8.00
C TYR A 51 3.27 -8.10 -8.09
N VAL A 52 3.96 -6.97 -7.98
CA VAL A 52 3.36 -5.65 -8.16
C VAL A 52 2.82 -5.51 -9.58
N GLY A 53 3.61 -5.91 -10.58
CA GLY A 53 3.19 -5.89 -11.98
C GLY A 53 1.91 -6.69 -12.24
N GLN A 54 1.74 -7.80 -11.55
CA GLN A 54 0.54 -8.63 -11.66
C GLN A 54 -0.71 -7.96 -11.06
N TYR A 55 -0.53 -7.08 -10.06
CA TYR A 55 -1.64 -6.47 -9.34
C TYR A 55 -2.02 -5.06 -9.79
N VAL A 56 -1.17 -4.35 -10.52
CA VAL A 56 -1.38 -2.92 -10.84
C VAL A 56 -2.76 -2.66 -11.47
N GLU A 57 -3.16 -3.45 -12.43
CA GLU A 57 -4.46 -3.24 -13.10
C GLU A 57 -5.64 -3.50 -12.15
N ARG A 58 -5.52 -4.49 -11.26
CA ARG A 58 -6.54 -4.75 -10.23
C ARG A 58 -6.63 -3.64 -9.21
N LEU A 59 -5.50 -3.07 -8.80
CA LEU A 59 -5.46 -1.91 -7.91
C LEU A 59 -6.11 -0.68 -8.56
N LYS A 60 -5.85 -0.45 -9.83
CA LYS A 60 -6.49 0.64 -10.59
C LYS A 60 -8.01 0.47 -10.66
N LEU A 61 -8.50 -0.76 -10.83
CA LEU A 61 -9.93 -1.06 -10.81
C LEU A 61 -10.55 -0.80 -9.43
N ILE A 62 -9.87 -1.16 -8.34
CA ILE A 62 -10.31 -0.86 -6.97
C ILE A 62 -10.39 0.64 -6.74
N GLN A 63 -9.38 1.40 -7.16
CA GLN A 63 -9.40 2.86 -7.10
C GLN A 63 -10.59 3.44 -7.87
N GLN A 64 -10.85 2.92 -9.04
CA GLN A 64 -11.95 3.36 -9.90
C GLN A 64 -13.32 3.05 -9.28
N GLU A 65 -13.46 1.86 -8.68
CA GLU A 65 -14.72 1.42 -8.05
C GLU A 65 -15.08 2.25 -6.81
N PHE A 66 -14.10 2.52 -5.93
CA PHE A 66 -14.36 3.15 -4.64
C PHE A 66 -13.98 4.63 -4.56
N GLY A 67 -13.29 5.17 -5.55
CA GLY A 67 -12.79 6.54 -5.52
C GLY A 67 -13.89 7.59 -5.33
N SER A 68 -15.05 7.41 -5.94
CA SER A 68 -16.19 8.33 -5.80
C SER A 68 -16.90 8.23 -4.44
N GLN A 69 -16.63 7.20 -3.67
CA GLN A 69 -17.20 6.97 -2.34
C GLN A 69 -16.35 7.54 -1.20
N GLY A 70 -15.25 8.21 -1.52
CA GLY A 70 -14.33 8.76 -0.53
C GLY A 70 -13.19 7.83 -0.13
N PHE A 71 -12.78 6.96 -1.04
CA PHE A 71 -11.62 6.08 -0.88
C PHE A 71 -10.47 6.52 -1.78
N THR A 72 -9.24 6.33 -1.32
CA THR A 72 -8.06 6.41 -2.18
C THR A 72 -7.03 5.34 -1.83
N LEU A 73 -6.41 4.77 -2.87
CA LEU A 73 -5.15 4.08 -2.73
C LEU A 73 -4.01 5.10 -2.67
N VAL A 74 -2.93 4.75 -2.00
CA VAL A 74 -1.67 5.49 -1.97
C VAL A 74 -0.54 4.47 -2.07
N GLY A 75 0.18 4.50 -3.18
CA GLY A 75 1.38 3.67 -3.36
C GLY A 75 2.55 4.27 -2.59
N MET A 76 3.33 3.43 -1.93
CA MET A 76 4.52 3.83 -1.17
C MET A 76 5.69 2.94 -1.58
N ASN A 77 6.74 3.54 -2.13
CA ASN A 77 7.94 2.83 -2.53
C ASN A 77 9.06 3.03 -1.50
N GLY A 78 9.30 1.99 -0.71
CA GLY A 78 10.40 1.89 0.25
C GLY A 78 11.50 0.94 -0.23
N SER A 79 11.64 0.72 -1.53
CA SER A 79 12.70 -0.11 -2.09
C SER A 79 14.07 0.56 -1.96
N ASN A 80 15.13 -0.24 -1.90
CA ASN A 80 16.49 0.28 -1.78
C ASN A 80 17.05 0.75 -3.13
N ALA A 81 16.80 2.01 -3.47
CA ALA A 81 17.27 2.63 -4.73
C ALA A 81 18.81 2.68 -4.86
N ASN A 82 19.56 2.54 -3.77
CA ASN A 82 21.03 2.48 -3.84
C ASN A 82 21.54 1.14 -4.39
N GLN A 83 20.74 0.09 -4.28
CA GLN A 83 21.07 -1.23 -4.82
C GLN A 83 20.44 -1.48 -6.18
N ASP A 84 19.32 -0.82 -6.47
CA ASP A 84 18.58 -0.98 -7.72
C ASP A 84 18.15 0.36 -8.28
N LEU A 85 18.81 0.80 -9.35
CA LEU A 85 18.49 2.06 -10.05
C LEU A 85 17.09 2.06 -10.67
N MET A 86 16.52 0.87 -10.93
CA MET A 86 15.14 0.74 -11.42
C MET A 86 14.11 1.15 -10.36
N GLU A 87 14.52 1.32 -9.11
CA GLU A 87 13.70 1.79 -8.00
C GLU A 87 13.99 3.25 -7.61
N SER A 88 14.65 4.01 -8.47
CA SER A 88 14.90 5.44 -8.27
C SER A 88 13.60 6.26 -8.37
N PHE A 89 13.63 7.49 -7.87
CA PHE A 89 12.51 8.42 -7.98
C PHE A 89 12.11 8.70 -9.44
N GLU A 90 13.08 8.84 -10.32
CA GLU A 90 12.82 9.01 -11.77
C GLU A 90 12.17 7.77 -12.38
N SER A 91 12.58 6.58 -11.95
CA SER A 91 11.96 5.33 -12.38
C SER A 91 10.53 5.18 -11.86
N MET A 92 10.22 5.71 -10.69
CA MET A 92 8.84 5.78 -10.17
C MET A 92 7.94 6.60 -11.08
N LYS A 93 8.42 7.75 -11.54
CA LYS A 93 7.67 8.61 -12.49
C LYS A 93 7.43 7.89 -13.81
N ALA A 94 8.46 7.24 -14.35
CA ALA A 94 8.37 6.46 -15.59
C ALA A 94 7.37 5.31 -15.46
N PHE A 95 7.45 4.56 -14.37
CA PHE A 95 6.52 3.47 -14.07
C PHE A 95 5.06 3.95 -13.99
N ALA A 96 4.81 5.03 -13.25
CA ALA A 96 3.47 5.58 -13.09
C ALA A 96 2.88 6.06 -14.43
N LEU A 97 3.70 6.65 -15.27
CA LEU A 97 3.30 7.09 -16.61
C LEU A 97 3.00 5.90 -17.53
N GLU A 98 3.90 4.93 -17.57
CA GLU A 98 3.79 3.72 -18.40
C GLU A 98 2.54 2.89 -18.04
N ARG A 99 2.28 2.75 -16.74
CA ARG A 99 1.14 1.97 -16.25
C ARG A 99 -0.14 2.79 -16.09
N GLU A 100 -0.11 4.09 -16.44
CA GLU A 100 -1.25 5.00 -16.27
C GLU A 100 -1.86 4.91 -14.85
N LEU A 101 -0.99 5.04 -13.84
CA LEU A 101 -1.38 4.89 -12.45
C LEU A 101 -2.41 5.96 -12.05
N ASN A 102 -3.53 5.55 -11.46
CA ASN A 102 -4.65 6.44 -11.11
C ASN A 102 -4.75 6.76 -9.62
N PHE A 103 -3.66 6.57 -8.87
CA PHE A 103 -3.55 6.92 -7.47
C PHE A 103 -2.16 7.48 -7.16
N PRO A 104 -2.01 8.25 -6.05
CA PRO A 104 -0.72 8.82 -5.68
C PRO A 104 0.36 7.76 -5.46
N TYR A 105 1.59 8.11 -5.82
CA TYR A 105 2.77 7.26 -5.63
C TYR A 105 3.85 8.04 -4.90
N LEU A 106 4.19 7.61 -3.70
CA LEU A 106 5.06 8.29 -2.76
C LEU A 106 6.39 7.55 -2.60
N TRP A 107 7.45 8.31 -2.36
CA TRP A 107 8.80 7.78 -2.20
C TRP A 107 9.23 7.81 -0.74
N ASP A 108 9.44 6.64 -0.16
CA ASP A 108 10.02 6.43 1.16
C ASP A 108 11.51 6.09 1.04
N SER A 109 12.32 7.11 0.72
CA SER A 109 13.74 6.93 0.39
C SER A 109 14.58 6.39 1.54
N THR A 110 14.17 6.62 2.78
CA THR A 110 14.86 6.11 3.97
C THR A 110 14.39 4.74 4.40
N GLN A 111 13.26 4.29 3.90
CA GLN A 111 12.56 3.07 4.30
C GLN A 111 11.93 3.12 5.71
N ASP A 112 11.93 4.28 6.36
CA ASP A 112 11.46 4.41 7.74
C ASP A 112 9.95 4.21 7.85
N VAL A 113 9.17 4.79 6.95
CA VAL A 113 7.71 4.65 6.95
C VAL A 113 7.31 3.22 6.60
N THR A 114 7.95 2.62 5.61
CA THR A 114 7.72 1.23 5.21
C THR A 114 7.99 0.26 6.37
N ARG A 115 9.08 0.49 7.11
CA ARG A 115 9.40 -0.29 8.32
C ARG A 115 8.34 -0.09 9.40
N SER A 116 7.89 1.14 9.62
CA SER A 116 6.89 1.46 10.65
C SER A 116 5.55 0.80 10.39
N PHE A 117 5.16 0.65 9.12
CA PHE A 117 3.97 -0.12 8.75
C PHE A 117 4.14 -1.62 8.99
N GLY A 118 5.36 -2.13 9.05
CA GLY A 118 5.63 -3.55 9.19
C GLY A 118 5.64 -4.32 7.86
N ALA A 119 5.76 -3.62 6.73
CA ALA A 119 5.86 -4.26 5.42
C ALA A 119 7.19 -4.97 5.26
N THR A 120 7.17 -6.22 4.80
CA THR A 120 8.35 -7.04 4.54
C THR A 120 8.42 -7.55 3.10
N LYS A 121 7.30 -7.49 2.39
CA LYS A 121 7.15 -7.93 1.00
C LYS A 121 6.35 -6.91 0.20
N THR A 122 6.57 -6.84 -1.09
CA THR A 122 5.79 -6.02 -2.01
C THR A 122 5.02 -6.89 -3.01
N PRO A 123 3.71 -6.67 -3.22
CA PRO A 123 2.90 -5.68 -2.53
C PRO A 123 2.37 -6.15 -1.17
N THR A 124 2.21 -5.22 -0.25
CA THR A 124 1.45 -5.40 0.99
C THR A 124 0.53 -4.20 1.14
N VAL A 125 -0.75 -4.43 1.39
CA VAL A 125 -1.72 -3.35 1.58
C VAL A 125 -2.11 -3.19 3.04
N PHE A 126 -2.33 -1.94 3.45
CA PHE A 126 -2.81 -1.54 4.77
C PHE A 126 -4.04 -0.65 4.57
N LEU A 127 -5.20 -1.14 4.96
CA LEU A 127 -6.45 -0.39 4.89
C LEU A 127 -6.67 0.39 6.19
N ILE A 128 -6.79 1.70 6.07
CA ILE A 128 -6.91 2.64 7.17
C ILE A 128 -8.30 3.26 7.10
N ASP A 129 -9.02 3.28 8.24
CA ASP A 129 -10.32 3.92 8.33
C ASP A 129 -10.21 5.45 8.56
N LYS A 130 -11.35 6.12 8.62
CA LYS A 130 -11.44 7.58 8.81
C LYS A 130 -10.83 8.08 10.12
N ASP A 131 -10.69 7.20 11.11
CA ASP A 131 -10.10 7.53 12.41
C ASP A 131 -8.58 7.26 12.45
N GLY A 132 -8.01 6.83 11.33
CA GLY A 132 -6.58 6.53 11.22
C GLY A 132 -6.18 5.15 11.72
N VAL A 133 -7.16 4.26 11.92
CA VAL A 133 -6.93 2.91 12.48
C VAL A 133 -6.79 1.90 11.35
N VAL A 134 -5.79 1.02 11.45
CA VAL A 134 -5.58 -0.07 10.50
C VAL A 134 -6.63 -1.16 10.70
N ARG A 135 -7.41 -1.42 9.66
CA ARG A 135 -8.55 -2.35 9.71
C ARG A 135 -8.33 -3.64 8.91
N TYR A 136 -7.43 -3.60 7.94
CA TYR A 136 -6.99 -4.77 7.18
C TYR A 136 -5.52 -4.61 6.80
N ARG A 137 -4.78 -5.73 6.78
CA ARG A 137 -3.44 -5.77 6.20
C ARG A 137 -3.14 -7.12 5.56
N GLY A 138 -2.39 -7.11 4.46
CA GLY A 138 -1.94 -8.31 3.79
C GLY A 138 -2.07 -8.26 2.28
N GLN A 139 -2.63 -9.32 1.71
CA GLN A 139 -2.80 -9.52 0.27
C GLN A 139 -3.93 -8.68 -0.30
N ILE A 140 -3.83 -8.37 -1.59
CA ILE A 140 -4.90 -7.74 -2.36
C ILE A 140 -6.00 -8.76 -2.64
N ASP A 141 -5.61 -9.93 -3.13
CA ASP A 141 -6.47 -11.09 -3.32
C ASP A 141 -5.66 -12.41 -3.19
N ASP A 142 -6.32 -13.56 -3.37
CA ASP A 142 -5.70 -14.86 -3.15
C ASP A 142 -4.98 -15.46 -4.37
N ARG A 143 -4.92 -14.74 -5.50
CA ARG A 143 -4.29 -15.22 -6.74
C ARG A 143 -3.59 -14.11 -7.49
N SER A 144 -2.28 -13.95 -7.28
CA SER A 144 -1.48 -12.95 -7.97
C SER A 144 -1.39 -13.18 -9.47
N GLU A 145 -1.19 -14.42 -9.91
CA GLU A 145 -0.87 -14.76 -11.28
C GLU A 145 -2.07 -14.69 -12.24
N ASN A 146 -3.27 -15.01 -11.76
CA ASN A 146 -4.45 -15.11 -12.61
C ASN A 146 -5.68 -14.45 -11.97
N PRO A 147 -6.06 -13.25 -12.45
CA PRO A 147 -7.27 -12.57 -11.96
C PRO A 147 -8.55 -13.39 -12.10
N ALA A 148 -8.66 -14.23 -13.14
CA ALA A 148 -9.84 -15.04 -13.39
C ALA A 148 -10.01 -16.20 -12.40
N SER A 149 -8.95 -16.60 -11.70
CA SER A 149 -9.00 -17.66 -10.68
C SER A 149 -9.14 -17.16 -9.25
N VAL A 150 -9.25 -15.85 -9.06
CA VAL A 150 -9.44 -15.24 -7.73
C VAL A 150 -10.74 -15.75 -7.11
N GLN A 151 -10.65 -16.28 -5.89
CA GLN A 151 -11.78 -16.74 -5.10
C GLN A 151 -12.11 -15.78 -3.95
N VAL A 152 -11.10 -15.12 -3.38
CA VAL A 152 -11.27 -14.17 -2.28
C VAL A 152 -10.58 -12.85 -2.61
N GLN A 153 -11.37 -11.78 -2.67
CA GLN A 153 -10.89 -10.42 -2.90
C GLN A 153 -10.75 -9.71 -1.56
N TYR A 154 -9.69 -10.01 -0.82
CA TYR A 154 -9.49 -9.54 0.55
C TYR A 154 -9.61 -8.03 0.70
N LEU A 155 -8.87 -7.26 -0.08
CA LEU A 155 -8.89 -5.79 0.01
C LEU A 155 -10.25 -5.22 -0.40
N ARG A 156 -10.79 -5.65 -1.53
CA ARG A 156 -12.08 -5.18 -2.03
C ARG A 156 -13.19 -5.46 -1.01
N ASN A 157 -13.23 -6.65 -0.45
CA ASN A 157 -14.23 -7.04 0.55
C ASN A 157 -14.09 -6.21 1.83
N ALA A 158 -12.87 -5.93 2.27
CA ALA A 158 -12.60 -5.09 3.44
C ALA A 158 -13.06 -3.64 3.22
N ILE A 159 -12.77 -3.06 2.07
CA ILE A 159 -13.23 -1.70 1.72
C ILE A 159 -14.75 -1.65 1.69
N ALA A 160 -15.39 -2.61 1.02
CA ALA A 160 -16.85 -2.67 0.93
C ALA A 160 -17.50 -2.79 2.32
N ALA A 161 -16.93 -3.59 3.20
CA ALA A 161 -17.42 -3.74 4.57
C ALA A 161 -17.33 -2.41 5.35
N LEU A 162 -16.22 -1.68 5.24
CA LEU A 162 -16.07 -0.36 5.88
C LEU A 162 -17.15 0.62 5.39
N PHE A 163 -17.39 0.70 4.09
CA PHE A 163 -18.37 1.63 3.53
C PHE A 163 -19.83 1.22 3.82
N ASN A 164 -20.08 -0.04 4.10
CA ASN A 164 -21.41 -0.55 4.47
C ASN A 164 -21.62 -0.65 5.99
N ASN A 165 -20.68 -0.14 6.79
CA ASN A 165 -20.70 -0.26 8.26
C ASN A 165 -20.86 -1.71 8.75
N GLN A 166 -20.21 -2.64 8.05
CA GLN A 166 -20.16 -4.05 8.38
C GLN A 166 -18.80 -4.43 8.95
N GLU A 167 -18.76 -5.50 9.74
CA GLU A 167 -17.49 -6.06 10.18
C GLU A 167 -16.69 -6.61 8.99
N ILE A 168 -15.39 -6.42 9.03
CA ILE A 168 -14.46 -7.04 8.07
C ILE A 168 -14.25 -8.48 8.52
N GLU A 169 -14.65 -9.43 7.69
CA GLU A 169 -14.58 -10.86 8.00
C GLU A 169 -13.13 -11.35 8.15
N ILE A 170 -12.28 -10.98 7.20
CA ILE A 170 -10.85 -11.32 7.21
C ILE A 170 -10.06 -10.02 7.34
N THR A 171 -9.47 -9.80 8.51
CA THR A 171 -8.75 -8.56 8.82
C THR A 171 -7.27 -8.62 8.52
N GLU A 172 -6.71 -9.82 8.35
CA GLU A 172 -5.28 -10.01 8.12
C GLU A 172 -5.02 -11.26 7.29
N THR A 173 -4.08 -11.15 6.36
CA THR A 173 -3.54 -12.28 5.61
C THR A 173 -2.03 -12.15 5.57
N GLU A 174 -1.32 -13.26 5.41
CA GLU A 174 0.12 -13.23 5.20
C GLU A 174 0.44 -12.68 3.81
N ALA A 175 1.29 -11.66 3.74
CA ALA A 175 1.68 -11.06 2.48
C ALA A 175 2.41 -12.06 1.57
N VAL A 176 2.06 -12.07 0.30
CA VAL A 176 2.73 -12.83 -0.76
C VAL A 176 3.31 -11.84 -1.75
N GLY A 177 4.61 -11.85 -1.91
CA GLY A 177 5.27 -10.88 -2.76
C GLY A 177 6.78 -11.02 -2.78
N THR A 178 7.44 -10.00 -3.34
CA THR A 178 8.90 -9.90 -3.37
C THR A 178 9.42 -9.35 -2.04
N PRO A 179 10.37 -10.03 -1.38
CA PRO A 179 10.94 -9.53 -0.13
C PRO A 179 11.60 -8.16 -0.30
N LEU A 180 11.34 -7.27 0.65
CA LEU A 180 12.03 -5.98 0.74
C LEU A 180 13.47 -6.17 1.19
N VAL A 181 14.39 -5.43 0.57
CA VAL A 181 15.80 -5.41 0.94
C VAL A 181 16.08 -4.11 1.70
N TRP A 182 16.45 -4.23 2.97
CA TRP A 182 16.70 -3.09 3.82
C TRP A 182 18.12 -2.55 3.66
N ARG A 183 18.25 -1.24 3.81
CA ARG A 183 19.57 -0.60 3.91
C ARG A 183 20.30 -1.09 5.15
N THR A 184 21.56 -1.31 4.99
CA THR A 184 22.48 -1.64 6.09
C THR A 184 23.08 -0.39 6.70
#